data_1c0e21bf41e8e38eb292bc67a5ebb5f6
#
_entry.id   1c0e21bf41e8e38eb292bc67a5ebb5f6
#
_cell.length_a   1.000
_cell.length_b   1.000
_cell.length_c   1.000
_cell.angle_alpha   90.00
_cell.angle_beta   90.00
_cell.angle_gamma   90.00
#
_symmetry.space_group_name_H-M   'P 1'
#
loop_
_entity.id
_entity.type
_entity.pdbx_description
1 polymer ?
#
loop_
_entity_poly.entity_id
_entity_poly.type
_entity_poly.pdbx_seq_one_letter_code
_entity_poly.pdbx_strand_id
1 'polypeptide(L)'
;MKVLQVQNIRYGNLLNGLDFDWHQGEIIALMGANGSGKSTLARLIAGLIEPTAGEIRLTIDGTSCNWNTVTRWQEIGLVGQHPRRQTIGATVAEELGYGLLNLGHDIRWVQSRVRELASSVGLGGKEDQSPATLSGGERQRLVTAAILALQPSFLILDEALTMLDARAQAKVLELLFQAQTETGQLWITHDPELARLADRLLVIKNGKLVDMGKPQEGLINSEIESLYGIREFPKKTFSRAQEESQRVLEWKQTKYESRLTLNKVVRAGEFIGIVGPSGSGKTTLLDSAIGFILPTEGQLLVCGKHLSKDGLKTVRRKTRLVLQEAGEYLIGRSVYHEVFYGDQGRDLLAERQARLAFLEGFGISARLAEEAPERLSGGERQKVALAAALRTLPEVLLLDEPLLGLDTMSRASIQTMISAWDDLTILYVTHDLREVLQYADRLWLMENGNVVLDCSIQCWKEHQEQFRVSGVRC
;
A
#
# COMPACT_ATOMS: atom_id res chain seq x y z
N MET A 1 6.52 -8.18 34.91
CA MET A 1 6.56 -7.41 33.65
C MET A 1 7.56 -8.06 32.70
N LYS A 2 7.15 -8.32 31.47
CA LYS A 2 8.03 -8.93 30.47
C LYS A 2 8.77 -7.86 29.69
N VAL A 3 10.07 -8.09 29.43
CA VAL A 3 10.92 -7.22 28.63
C VAL A 3 11.70 -8.06 27.62
N LEU A 4 11.62 -7.68 26.35
CA LEU A 4 12.42 -8.25 25.29
C LEU A 4 13.68 -7.41 25.10
N GLN A 5 14.85 -7.99 25.30
CA GLN A 5 16.13 -7.33 25.16
C GLN A 5 16.80 -7.76 23.86
N VAL A 6 17.05 -6.81 22.99
CA VAL A 6 17.78 -6.99 21.74
C VAL A 6 19.19 -6.46 21.96
N GLN A 7 20.21 -7.33 21.90
CA GLN A 7 21.58 -7.00 22.30
C GLN A 7 22.56 -7.29 21.17
N ASN A 8 23.21 -6.23 20.66
CA ASN A 8 24.27 -6.25 19.65
C ASN A 8 23.90 -7.09 18.40
N ILE A 9 22.64 -7.01 17.96
CA ILE A 9 22.15 -7.82 16.84
C ILE A 9 22.84 -7.40 15.55
N ARG A 10 23.46 -8.40 14.89
CA ARG A 10 24.07 -8.25 13.56
C ARG A 10 23.49 -9.26 12.58
N TYR A 11 23.35 -8.84 11.34
CA TYR A 11 22.90 -9.73 10.27
C TYR A 11 23.52 -9.34 8.94
N GLY A 12 24.51 -10.13 8.49
CA GLY A 12 25.29 -9.82 7.29
C GLY A 12 25.85 -8.39 7.33
N ASN A 13 25.74 -7.68 6.21
CA ASN A 13 26.09 -6.25 6.08
C ASN A 13 24.90 -5.32 6.34
N LEU A 14 23.72 -5.87 6.66
CA LEU A 14 22.47 -5.13 6.71
C LEU A 14 22.22 -4.53 8.11
N LEU A 15 22.50 -5.27 9.17
CA LEU A 15 22.32 -4.83 10.55
C LEU A 15 23.65 -4.91 11.32
N ASN A 16 24.05 -3.80 11.96
CA ASN A 16 25.38 -3.60 12.50
C ASN A 16 25.36 -3.27 14.00
N GLY A 17 24.95 -4.23 14.84
CA GLY A 17 24.92 -4.08 16.29
C GLY A 17 23.77 -3.20 16.74
N LEU A 18 22.56 -3.75 16.69
CA LEU A 18 21.35 -3.09 17.16
C LEU A 18 21.12 -3.43 18.62
N ASP A 19 20.83 -2.43 19.44
CA ASP A 19 20.56 -2.55 20.87
C ASP A 19 19.30 -1.78 21.22
N PHE A 20 18.32 -2.44 21.85
CA PHE A 20 17.18 -1.80 22.50
C PHE A 20 16.42 -2.78 23.39
N ASP A 21 15.71 -2.23 24.36
CA ASP A 21 14.76 -2.95 25.19
C ASP A 21 13.34 -2.63 24.74
N TRP A 22 12.45 -3.63 24.76
CA TRP A 22 11.05 -3.50 24.40
C TRP A 22 10.18 -4.07 25.52
N HIS A 23 9.36 -3.22 26.10
CA HIS A 23 8.54 -3.56 27.25
C HIS A 23 7.16 -4.07 26.84
N GLN A 24 6.63 -5.03 27.59
CA GLN A 24 5.23 -5.42 27.50
C GLN A 24 4.34 -4.20 27.76
N GLY A 25 3.34 -3.95 26.89
CA GLY A 25 2.50 -2.76 26.96
C GLY A 25 3.05 -1.51 26.26
N GLU A 26 4.32 -1.52 25.83
CA GLU A 26 4.91 -0.40 25.07
C GLU A 26 4.62 -0.54 23.58
N ILE A 27 4.20 0.55 22.94
CA ILE A 27 4.09 0.66 21.48
C ILE A 27 5.34 1.36 20.94
N ILE A 28 6.14 0.66 20.14
CA ILE A 28 7.31 1.19 19.46
C ILE A 28 6.99 1.36 17.97
N ALA A 29 7.18 2.55 17.42
CA ALA A 29 7.23 2.76 15.98
C ALA A 29 8.65 2.55 15.47
N LEU A 30 8.82 1.72 14.43
CA LEU A 30 10.10 1.50 13.76
C LEU A 30 10.03 2.04 12.34
N MET A 31 10.84 3.06 12.07
CA MET A 31 10.95 3.71 10.77
C MET A 31 12.33 3.47 10.13
N GLY A 32 12.46 3.72 8.84
CA GLY A 32 13.73 3.57 8.09
C GLY A 32 13.47 3.40 6.59
N ALA A 33 14.45 3.69 5.74
CA ALA A 33 14.35 3.52 4.30
C ALA A 33 14.05 2.05 3.90
N ASN A 34 13.56 1.82 2.67
CA ASN A 34 13.46 0.46 2.15
C ASN A 34 14.85 -0.18 2.07
N GLY A 35 14.90 -1.47 2.38
CA GLY A 35 16.17 -2.19 2.46
C GLY A 35 17.03 -1.85 3.69
N SER A 36 16.58 -1.02 4.63
CA SER A 36 17.35 -0.69 5.85
C SER A 36 17.41 -1.84 6.87
N GLY A 37 16.62 -2.90 6.69
CA GLY A 37 16.62 -4.08 7.55
C GLY A 37 15.45 -4.17 8.55
N LYS A 38 14.41 -3.33 8.45
CA LYS A 38 13.24 -3.35 9.35
C LYS A 38 12.55 -4.72 9.39
N SER A 39 12.15 -5.25 8.25
CA SER A 39 11.52 -6.59 8.15
C SER A 39 12.48 -7.72 8.51
N THR A 40 13.78 -7.52 8.31
CA THR A 40 14.80 -8.46 8.75
C THR A 40 14.89 -8.49 10.27
N LEU A 41 14.89 -7.31 10.93
CA LEU A 41 14.83 -7.22 12.38
C LEU A 41 13.56 -7.88 12.94
N ALA A 42 12.40 -7.64 12.31
CA ALA A 42 11.15 -8.29 12.67
C ALA A 42 11.25 -9.82 12.65
N ARG A 43 11.84 -10.39 11.59
CA ARG A 43 12.04 -11.84 11.45
C ARG A 43 13.05 -12.40 12.45
N LEU A 44 14.11 -11.66 12.78
CA LEU A 44 15.08 -11.99 13.83
C LEU A 44 14.40 -12.02 15.19
N ILE A 45 13.59 -11.00 15.51
CA ILE A 45 12.85 -10.95 16.77
C ILE A 45 11.84 -12.09 16.84
N ALA A 46 11.10 -12.37 15.77
CA ALA A 46 10.16 -13.48 15.71
C ALA A 46 10.82 -14.88 15.68
N GLY A 47 12.15 -14.99 15.56
CA GLY A 47 12.86 -16.26 15.51
C GLY A 47 12.69 -17.03 14.21
N LEU A 48 12.32 -16.34 13.12
CA LEU A 48 12.22 -16.95 11.79
C LEU A 48 13.58 -17.06 11.09
N ILE A 49 14.54 -16.26 11.50
CA ILE A 49 15.94 -16.29 11.07
C ILE A 49 16.84 -16.03 12.28
N GLU A 50 18.06 -16.55 12.24
CA GLU A 50 19.03 -16.38 13.32
C GLU A 50 19.99 -15.22 13.03
N PRO A 51 20.38 -14.41 14.03
CA PRO A 51 21.37 -13.36 13.85
C PRO A 51 22.78 -13.95 13.61
N THR A 52 23.62 -13.21 12.87
CA THR A 52 25.02 -13.61 12.70
C THR A 52 25.85 -13.33 13.94
N ALA A 53 25.42 -12.42 14.81
CA ALA A 53 25.98 -12.14 16.12
C ALA A 53 24.96 -11.37 16.98
N GLY A 54 25.15 -11.38 18.28
CA GLY A 54 24.22 -10.82 19.26
C GLY A 54 23.16 -11.80 19.70
N GLU A 55 22.26 -11.39 20.55
CA GLU A 55 21.22 -12.24 21.10
C GLU A 55 19.93 -11.46 21.41
N ILE A 56 18.81 -12.19 21.43
CA ILE A 56 17.52 -11.67 21.83
C ILE A 56 17.07 -12.48 23.05
N ARG A 57 16.88 -11.79 24.17
CA ARG A 57 16.52 -12.38 25.45
C ARG A 57 15.13 -11.91 25.89
N LEU A 58 14.37 -12.82 26.49
CA LEU A 58 13.18 -12.49 27.25
C LEU A 58 13.51 -12.47 28.73
N THR A 59 13.15 -11.39 29.42
CA THR A 59 13.24 -11.29 30.88
C THR A 59 11.83 -11.14 31.45
N ILE A 60 11.58 -11.86 32.56
CA ILE A 60 10.33 -11.76 33.32
C ILE A 60 10.70 -11.34 34.74
N ASP A 61 10.20 -10.19 35.16
CA ASP A 61 10.48 -9.61 36.48
C ASP A 61 11.99 -9.55 36.81
N GLY A 62 12.79 -9.21 35.80
CA GLY A 62 14.25 -9.09 35.91
C GLY A 62 15.02 -10.40 35.80
N THR A 63 14.35 -11.55 35.68
CA THR A 63 14.98 -12.85 35.50
C THR A 63 15.00 -13.24 34.03
N SER A 64 16.19 -13.60 33.51
CA SER A 64 16.32 -14.06 32.12
C SER A 64 15.66 -15.41 31.95
N CYS A 65 14.79 -15.53 30.96
CA CYS A 65 14.13 -16.79 30.60
C CYS A 65 14.94 -17.49 29.51
N ASN A 66 15.23 -18.76 29.74
CA ASN A 66 15.74 -19.59 28.65
C ASN A 66 14.56 -20.03 27.77
N TRP A 67 14.43 -19.41 26.61
CA TRP A 67 13.38 -19.70 25.65
C TRP A 67 13.93 -20.39 24.40
N ASN A 68 13.21 -21.39 23.94
CA ASN A 68 13.46 -22.04 22.67
C ASN A 68 12.56 -21.48 21.58
N THR A 69 12.71 -21.96 20.36
CA THR A 69 11.91 -21.50 19.21
C THR A 69 10.41 -21.65 19.44
N VAL A 70 9.94 -22.71 20.10
CA VAL A 70 8.50 -22.95 20.33
C VAL A 70 7.94 -21.96 21.33
N THR A 71 8.60 -21.72 22.46
CA THR A 71 8.17 -20.75 23.47
C THR A 71 8.25 -19.33 22.94
N ARG A 72 9.22 -19.05 22.04
CA ARG A 72 9.34 -17.76 21.36
C ARG A 72 8.14 -17.46 20.48
N TRP A 73 7.64 -18.42 19.72
CA TRP A 73 6.45 -18.26 18.89
C TRP A 73 5.15 -18.12 19.68
N GLN A 74 5.10 -18.61 20.92
CA GLN A 74 3.97 -18.34 21.82
C GLN A 74 3.99 -16.92 22.37
N GLU A 75 5.17 -16.34 22.57
CA GLU A 75 5.34 -15.01 23.15
C GLU A 75 5.32 -13.88 22.08
N ILE A 76 5.68 -14.19 20.83
CA ILE A 76 5.83 -13.19 19.77
C ILE A 76 4.91 -13.49 18.59
N GLY A 77 3.95 -12.60 18.35
CA GLY A 77 3.14 -12.59 17.14
C GLY A 77 3.78 -11.72 16.03
N LEU A 78 3.66 -12.16 14.78
CA LEU A 78 4.11 -11.38 13.62
C LEU A 78 3.00 -11.28 12.58
N VAL A 79 2.53 -10.07 12.33
CA VAL A 79 1.65 -9.71 11.19
C VAL A 79 2.51 -9.11 10.10
N GLY A 80 2.65 -9.80 8.99
CA GLY A 80 3.51 -9.36 7.88
C GLY A 80 2.79 -8.48 6.87
N GLN A 81 3.56 -7.99 5.92
CA GLN A 81 3.14 -7.06 4.88
C GLN A 81 2.10 -7.66 3.91
N HIS A 82 2.16 -8.98 3.66
CA HIS A 82 1.29 -9.67 2.70
C HIS A 82 0.34 -10.65 3.40
N PRO A 83 -0.88 -10.25 3.77
CA PRO A 83 -1.82 -11.13 4.48
C PRO A 83 -2.17 -12.40 3.69
N ARG A 84 -2.19 -12.34 2.34
CA ARG A 84 -2.42 -13.53 1.49
C ARG A 84 -1.43 -14.68 1.73
N ARG A 85 -0.18 -14.35 2.09
CA ARG A 85 0.88 -15.34 2.33
C ARG A 85 0.85 -15.89 3.76
N GLN A 86 0.09 -15.28 4.66
CA GLN A 86 -0.03 -15.67 6.04
C GLN A 86 -1.33 -16.44 6.32
N THR A 87 -2.29 -16.40 5.41
CA THR A 87 -3.58 -17.07 5.54
C THR A 87 -3.41 -18.55 5.17
N ILE A 88 -3.78 -19.46 6.06
CA ILE A 88 -3.67 -20.93 5.91
C ILE A 88 -5.02 -21.65 6.01
N GLY A 89 -6.02 -21.06 6.70
CA GLY A 89 -7.37 -21.62 6.82
C GLY A 89 -8.14 -21.60 5.50
N ALA A 90 -8.94 -22.64 5.25
CA ALA A 90 -9.84 -22.66 4.09
C ALA A 90 -11.04 -21.71 4.29
N THR A 91 -11.42 -21.44 5.55
CA THR A 91 -12.47 -20.52 5.96
C THR A 91 -11.96 -19.48 6.95
N VAL A 92 -12.72 -18.40 7.14
CA VAL A 92 -12.46 -17.37 8.16
C VAL A 92 -12.45 -18.01 9.57
N ALA A 93 -13.38 -18.92 9.83
CA ALA A 93 -13.45 -19.63 11.11
C ALA A 93 -12.21 -20.48 11.37
N GLU A 94 -11.76 -21.23 10.36
CA GLU A 94 -10.55 -22.04 10.47
C GLU A 94 -9.31 -21.17 10.71
N GLU A 95 -9.17 -20.05 10.00
CA GLU A 95 -8.06 -19.11 10.19
C GLU A 95 -8.00 -18.58 11.63
N LEU A 96 -9.14 -18.13 12.18
CA LEU A 96 -9.23 -17.62 13.56
C LEU A 96 -9.00 -18.71 14.62
N GLY A 97 -9.44 -19.96 14.34
CA GLY A 97 -9.39 -21.07 15.27
C GLY A 97 -8.08 -21.87 15.24
N TYR A 98 -7.34 -21.82 14.13
CA TYR A 98 -6.19 -22.67 13.89
C TYR A 98 -5.14 -22.60 15.01
N GLY A 99 -4.70 -21.42 15.38
CA GLY A 99 -3.70 -21.23 16.41
C GLY A 99 -4.20 -21.65 17.78
N LEU A 100 -5.46 -21.37 18.11
CA LEU A 100 -6.09 -21.75 19.38
C LEU A 100 -6.17 -23.28 19.55
N LEU A 101 -6.52 -24.00 18.47
CA LEU A 101 -6.52 -25.47 18.46
C LEU A 101 -5.12 -26.03 18.65
N ASN A 102 -4.10 -25.43 18.03
CA ASN A 102 -2.71 -25.87 18.19
C ASN A 102 -2.17 -25.62 19.60
N LEU A 103 -2.70 -24.64 20.33
CA LEU A 103 -2.43 -24.44 21.75
C LEU A 103 -3.16 -25.42 22.65
N GLY A 104 -3.99 -26.34 22.10
CA GLY A 104 -4.69 -27.38 22.83
C GLY A 104 -5.98 -26.96 23.50
N HIS A 105 -6.56 -25.80 23.10
CA HIS A 105 -7.87 -25.39 23.61
C HIS A 105 -9.00 -26.31 23.14
N ASP A 106 -10.03 -26.48 23.97
CA ASP A 106 -11.21 -27.27 23.64
C ASP A 106 -11.96 -26.72 22.42
N ILE A 107 -12.40 -27.62 21.52
CA ILE A 107 -13.01 -27.24 20.23
C ILE A 107 -14.29 -26.39 20.43
N ARG A 108 -15.10 -26.65 21.43
CA ARG A 108 -16.35 -25.91 21.70
C ARG A 108 -16.03 -24.50 22.17
N TRP A 109 -15.01 -24.37 23.01
CA TRP A 109 -14.51 -23.07 23.44
C TRP A 109 -13.95 -22.29 22.25
N VAL A 110 -13.15 -22.92 21.39
CA VAL A 110 -12.62 -22.28 20.16
C VAL A 110 -13.75 -21.82 19.25
N GLN A 111 -14.79 -22.64 19.03
CA GLN A 111 -15.94 -22.25 18.21
C GLN A 111 -16.68 -21.01 18.75
N SER A 112 -16.83 -20.90 20.08
CA SER A 112 -17.40 -19.69 20.69
C SER A 112 -16.49 -18.49 20.48
N ARG A 113 -15.20 -18.65 20.73
CA ARG A 113 -14.21 -17.57 20.63
C ARG A 113 -14.06 -17.06 19.20
N VAL A 114 -14.11 -17.94 18.21
CA VAL A 114 -14.06 -17.61 16.78
C VAL A 114 -15.22 -16.67 16.38
N ARG A 115 -16.44 -16.93 16.86
CA ARG A 115 -17.59 -16.05 16.57
C ARG A 115 -17.42 -14.65 17.17
N GLU A 116 -16.91 -14.57 18.41
CA GLU A 116 -16.61 -13.29 19.07
C GLU A 116 -15.54 -12.52 18.28
N LEU A 117 -14.44 -13.19 17.93
CA LEU A 117 -13.36 -12.59 17.16
C LEU A 117 -13.82 -12.13 15.77
N ALA A 118 -14.59 -12.96 15.04
CA ALA A 118 -15.12 -12.59 13.74
C ALA A 118 -16.00 -11.32 13.85
N SER A 119 -16.86 -11.25 14.86
CA SER A 119 -17.68 -10.06 15.13
C SER A 119 -16.83 -8.82 15.44
N SER A 120 -15.82 -8.94 16.30
CA SER A 120 -15.00 -7.80 16.74
C SER A 120 -14.22 -7.17 15.59
N VAL A 121 -13.83 -7.96 14.59
CA VAL A 121 -13.12 -7.46 13.39
C VAL A 121 -14.05 -7.14 12.22
N GLY A 122 -15.37 -7.17 12.42
CA GLY A 122 -16.37 -6.89 11.38
C GLY A 122 -16.40 -7.95 10.27
N LEU A 123 -16.17 -9.21 10.63
CA LEU A 123 -16.29 -10.40 9.78
C LEU A 123 -17.42 -11.33 10.23
N GLY A 124 -18.26 -10.90 11.18
CA GLY A 124 -19.44 -11.66 11.63
C GLY A 124 -20.37 -11.98 10.45
N GLY A 125 -20.81 -13.24 10.36
CA GLY A 125 -21.59 -13.75 9.24
C GLY A 125 -20.79 -14.15 8.01
N LYS A 126 -19.44 -14.07 8.06
CA LYS A 126 -18.51 -14.51 7.00
C LYS A 126 -17.63 -15.69 7.42
N GLU A 127 -17.98 -16.33 8.53
CA GLU A 127 -17.17 -17.38 9.15
C GLU A 127 -16.87 -18.55 8.18
N ASP A 128 -17.85 -18.91 7.33
CA ASP A 128 -17.73 -19.98 6.35
C ASP A 128 -17.14 -19.53 5.00
N GLN A 129 -16.86 -18.23 4.84
CA GLN A 129 -16.26 -17.73 3.61
C GLN A 129 -14.78 -18.05 3.53
N SER A 130 -14.29 -18.28 2.30
CA SER A 130 -12.86 -18.41 2.06
C SER A 130 -12.15 -17.08 2.26
N PRO A 131 -11.03 -17.03 2.99
CA PRO A 131 -10.20 -15.82 3.10
C PRO A 131 -9.77 -15.24 1.75
N ALA A 132 -9.70 -16.07 0.70
CA ALA A 132 -9.36 -15.62 -0.65
C ALA A 132 -10.41 -14.66 -1.25
N THR A 133 -11.67 -14.74 -0.82
CA THR A 133 -12.77 -13.89 -1.29
C THR A 133 -12.88 -12.56 -0.54
N LEU A 134 -12.14 -12.41 0.55
CA LEU A 134 -12.12 -11.19 1.35
C LEU A 134 -11.33 -10.08 0.64
N SER A 135 -11.74 -8.84 0.83
CA SER A 135 -10.94 -7.67 0.46
C SER A 135 -9.59 -7.65 1.20
N GLY A 136 -8.62 -6.89 0.70
CA GLY A 136 -7.30 -6.75 1.35
C GLY A 136 -7.41 -6.31 2.81
N GLY A 137 -8.25 -5.31 3.11
CA GLY A 137 -8.49 -4.83 4.47
C GLY A 137 -9.19 -5.85 5.37
N GLU A 138 -10.17 -6.59 4.86
CA GLU A 138 -10.83 -7.67 5.63
C GLU A 138 -9.86 -8.79 5.96
N ARG A 139 -9.02 -9.17 5.00
CA ARG A 139 -8.00 -10.21 5.21
C ARG A 139 -6.93 -9.76 6.20
N GLN A 140 -6.52 -8.49 6.16
CA GLN A 140 -5.57 -7.96 7.15
C GLN A 140 -6.16 -7.99 8.56
N ARG A 141 -7.44 -7.59 8.73
CA ARG A 141 -8.14 -7.69 10.01
C ARG A 141 -8.23 -9.15 10.49
N LEU A 142 -8.52 -10.08 9.59
CA LEU A 142 -8.57 -11.52 9.90
C LEU A 142 -7.24 -12.00 10.45
N VAL A 143 -6.13 -11.77 9.75
CA VAL A 143 -4.78 -12.21 10.17
C VAL A 143 -4.39 -11.56 11.49
N THR A 144 -4.64 -10.25 11.65
CA THR A 144 -4.34 -9.56 12.91
C THR A 144 -5.13 -10.14 14.08
N ALA A 145 -6.44 -10.41 13.90
CA ALA A 145 -7.28 -11.02 14.93
C ALA A 145 -6.85 -12.46 15.26
N ALA A 146 -6.48 -13.25 14.25
CA ALA A 146 -6.00 -14.62 14.47
C ALA A 146 -4.72 -14.66 15.31
N ILE A 147 -3.80 -13.73 15.10
CA ILE A 147 -2.57 -13.63 15.87
C ILE A 147 -2.83 -13.07 17.28
N LEU A 148 -3.65 -12.03 17.41
CA LEU A 148 -4.03 -11.48 18.73
C LEU A 148 -4.82 -12.49 19.59
N ALA A 149 -5.58 -13.39 18.96
CA ALA A 149 -6.31 -14.45 19.67
C ALA A 149 -5.39 -15.34 20.49
N LEU A 150 -4.12 -15.47 20.09
CA LEU A 150 -3.09 -16.26 20.81
C LEU A 150 -2.54 -15.54 22.05
N GLN A 151 -2.95 -14.28 22.28
CA GLN A 151 -2.50 -13.44 23.39
C GLN A 151 -0.96 -13.34 23.50
N PRO A 152 -0.25 -12.98 22.41
CA PRO A 152 1.19 -12.85 22.46
C PRO A 152 1.61 -11.72 23.40
N SER A 153 2.73 -11.87 24.12
CA SER A 153 3.27 -10.79 24.95
C SER A 153 3.86 -9.66 24.12
N PHE A 154 4.25 -9.95 22.89
CA PHE A 154 4.81 -9.00 21.94
C PHE A 154 4.23 -9.24 20.55
N LEU A 155 3.80 -8.18 19.88
CA LEU A 155 3.22 -8.21 18.54
C LEU A 155 4.01 -7.32 17.59
N ILE A 156 4.47 -7.86 16.48
CA ILE A 156 5.13 -7.13 15.41
C ILE A 156 4.15 -6.95 14.27
N LEU A 157 4.00 -5.70 13.78
CA LEU A 157 3.21 -5.35 12.61
C LEU A 157 4.15 -4.79 11.52
N ASP A 158 4.47 -5.61 10.53
CA ASP A 158 5.37 -5.23 9.43
C ASP A 158 4.55 -4.62 8.29
N GLU A 159 4.44 -3.28 8.28
CA GLU A 159 3.65 -2.47 7.34
C GLU A 159 2.15 -2.85 7.25
N ALA A 160 1.68 -3.61 8.22
CA ALA A 160 0.33 -4.19 8.24
C ALA A 160 -0.80 -3.15 8.30
N LEU A 161 -0.53 -1.94 8.77
CA LEU A 161 -1.51 -0.86 8.93
C LEU A 161 -1.53 0.12 7.76
N THR A 162 -0.45 0.20 6.98
CA THR A 162 -0.30 1.19 5.90
C THR A 162 -1.12 0.87 4.67
N MET A 163 -1.43 -0.40 4.45
CA MET A 163 -2.21 -0.87 3.29
C MET A 163 -3.73 -0.84 3.50
N LEU A 164 -4.18 -0.36 4.66
CA LEU A 164 -5.59 -0.30 5.00
C LEU A 164 -6.19 1.07 4.64
N ASP A 165 -7.44 1.09 4.16
CA ASP A 165 -8.22 2.32 4.14
C ASP A 165 -8.47 2.83 5.57
N ALA A 166 -8.87 4.10 5.73
CA ALA A 166 -9.00 4.72 7.04
C ALA A 166 -10.00 4.01 7.96
N ARG A 167 -11.10 3.45 7.42
CA ARG A 167 -12.10 2.70 8.20
C ARG A 167 -11.56 1.36 8.69
N ALA A 168 -10.88 0.62 7.82
CA ALA A 168 -10.26 -0.65 8.17
C ALA A 168 -9.13 -0.44 9.18
N GLN A 169 -8.30 0.61 8.97
CA GLN A 169 -7.22 0.98 9.87
C GLN A 169 -7.74 1.33 11.27
N ALA A 170 -8.78 2.16 11.37
CA ALA A 170 -9.36 2.54 12.66
C ALA A 170 -9.82 1.31 13.47
N LYS A 171 -10.46 0.32 12.82
CA LYS A 171 -10.87 -0.92 13.48
C LYS A 171 -9.70 -1.76 13.98
N VAL A 172 -8.62 -1.86 13.19
CA VAL A 172 -7.42 -2.58 13.62
C VAL A 172 -6.73 -1.85 14.76
N LEU A 173 -6.62 -0.53 14.70
CA LEU A 173 -6.05 0.29 15.78
C LEU A 173 -6.84 0.14 17.08
N GLU A 174 -8.18 0.10 17.02
CA GLU A 174 -9.02 -0.16 18.18
C GLU A 174 -8.66 -1.49 18.86
N LEU A 175 -8.52 -2.57 18.08
CA LEU A 175 -8.10 -3.88 18.60
C LEU A 175 -6.70 -3.84 19.23
N LEU A 176 -5.77 -3.14 18.56
CA LEU A 176 -4.38 -3.02 19.03
C LEU A 176 -4.30 -2.23 20.34
N PHE A 177 -5.05 -1.14 20.46
CA PHE A 177 -5.10 -0.37 21.71
C PHE A 177 -5.78 -1.13 22.86
N GLN A 178 -6.83 -1.94 22.56
CA GLN A 178 -7.44 -2.82 23.57
C GLN A 178 -6.45 -3.87 24.08
N ALA A 179 -5.57 -4.39 23.22
CA ALA A 179 -4.55 -5.37 23.58
C ALA A 179 -3.30 -4.75 24.22
N GLN A 180 -3.11 -3.43 24.18
CA GLN A 180 -1.85 -2.75 24.56
C GLN A 180 -1.41 -3.06 25.99
N THR A 181 -2.33 -3.13 26.94
CA THR A 181 -1.98 -3.37 28.37
C THR A 181 -1.26 -4.68 28.61
N GLU A 182 -1.52 -5.70 27.78
CA GLU A 182 -0.99 -7.05 27.90
C GLU A 182 0.04 -7.41 26.81
N THR A 183 0.07 -6.62 25.72
CA THR A 183 0.90 -6.90 24.54
C THR A 183 1.74 -5.68 24.16
N GLY A 184 3.09 -5.79 24.24
CA GLY A 184 3.98 -4.82 23.63
C GLY A 184 3.86 -4.88 22.10
N GLN A 185 3.92 -3.74 21.42
CA GLN A 185 3.69 -3.67 19.97
C GLN A 185 4.84 -2.97 19.25
N LEU A 186 5.34 -3.57 18.18
CA LEU A 186 6.34 -2.98 17.29
C LEU A 186 5.70 -2.71 15.93
N TRP A 187 5.44 -1.45 15.63
CA TRP A 187 4.82 -1.01 14.37
C TRP A 187 5.89 -0.57 13.39
N ILE A 188 6.19 -1.41 12.40
CA ILE A 188 7.02 -1.01 11.26
C ILE A 188 6.13 -0.24 10.29
N THR A 189 6.44 1.03 10.10
CA THR A 189 5.63 1.92 9.27
C THR A 189 6.46 2.98 8.58
N HIS A 190 5.96 3.46 7.44
CA HIS A 190 6.43 4.66 6.76
C HIS A 190 5.47 5.85 6.96
N ASP A 191 4.34 5.64 7.65
CA ASP A 191 3.35 6.69 7.89
C ASP A 191 3.66 7.43 9.20
N PRO A 192 4.04 8.73 9.14
CA PRO A 192 4.32 9.53 10.33
C PRO A 192 3.11 9.67 11.26
N GLU A 193 1.87 9.65 10.74
CA GLU A 193 0.66 9.75 11.56
C GLU A 193 0.49 8.50 12.43
N LEU A 194 0.77 7.31 11.88
CA LEU A 194 0.80 6.08 12.68
C LEU A 194 1.93 6.11 13.71
N ALA A 195 3.12 6.56 13.31
CA ALA A 195 4.25 6.63 14.22
C ALA A 195 3.99 7.57 15.41
N ARG A 196 3.22 8.66 15.23
CA ARG A 196 2.83 9.59 16.32
C ARG A 196 1.95 8.95 17.39
N LEU A 197 1.28 7.84 17.08
CA LEU A 197 0.44 7.11 18.03
C LEU A 197 1.24 6.19 18.96
N ALA A 198 2.53 5.95 18.67
CA ALA A 198 3.38 5.11 19.47
C ALA A 198 3.96 5.86 20.69
N ASP A 199 4.43 5.10 21.67
CA ASP A 199 5.09 5.63 22.88
C ASP A 199 6.53 6.05 22.58
N ARG A 200 7.18 5.33 21.65
CA ARG A 200 8.61 5.51 21.33
C ARG A 200 8.87 5.32 19.83
N LEU A 201 9.80 6.13 19.31
CA LEU A 201 10.22 6.08 17.90
C LEU A 201 11.64 5.56 17.78
N LEU A 202 11.82 4.49 17.03
CA LEU A 202 13.12 3.96 16.63
C LEU A 202 13.30 4.12 15.12
N VAL A 203 14.52 4.42 14.69
CA VAL A 203 14.85 4.61 13.26
C VAL A 203 16.07 3.75 12.90
N ILE A 204 15.96 2.93 11.84
CA ILE A 204 17.12 2.24 11.27
C ILE A 204 17.71 3.09 10.15
N LYS A 205 18.98 3.52 10.34
CA LYS A 205 19.76 4.28 9.36
C LYS A 205 21.13 3.64 9.17
N ASN A 206 21.47 3.26 7.93
CA ASN A 206 22.78 2.64 7.61
C ASN A 206 23.11 1.41 8.49
N GLY A 207 22.13 0.56 8.74
CA GLY A 207 22.29 -0.66 9.54
C GLY A 207 22.44 -0.43 11.05
N LYS A 208 22.27 0.80 11.55
CA LYS A 208 22.28 1.14 12.97
C LYS A 208 20.91 1.60 13.44
N LEU A 209 20.58 1.34 14.68
CA LEU A 209 19.37 1.81 15.33
C LEU A 209 19.65 3.15 16.02
N VAL A 210 18.75 4.10 15.81
CA VAL A 210 18.74 5.39 16.51
C VAL A 210 17.43 5.49 17.28
N ASP A 211 17.52 5.68 18.58
CA ASP A 211 16.37 5.94 19.43
C ASP A 211 16.07 7.45 19.42
N MET A 212 14.89 7.80 18.96
CA MET A 212 14.42 9.18 18.83
C MET A 212 13.52 9.61 19.99
N GLY A 213 13.31 8.74 20.97
CA GLY A 213 12.42 9.00 22.10
C GLY A 213 10.95 9.12 21.70
N LYS A 214 10.25 10.14 22.22
CA LYS A 214 8.83 10.35 21.91
C LYS A 214 8.64 10.77 20.44
N PRO A 215 7.68 10.15 19.71
CA PRO A 215 7.48 10.46 18.30
C PRO A 215 7.21 11.92 17.98
N GLN A 216 6.51 12.65 18.87
CA GLN A 216 6.20 14.07 18.67
C GLN A 216 7.47 14.95 18.63
N GLU A 217 8.52 14.57 19.33
CA GLU A 217 9.81 15.27 19.35
C GLU A 217 10.72 14.79 18.21
N GLY A 218 10.75 13.47 17.99
CA GLY A 218 11.58 12.83 16.97
C GLY A 218 11.17 13.16 15.53
N LEU A 219 9.87 13.30 15.26
CA LEU A 219 9.34 13.56 13.90
C LEU A 219 9.48 15.04 13.47
N ILE A 220 9.74 15.97 14.40
CA ILE A 220 10.01 17.40 14.09
C ILE A 220 11.45 17.60 13.62
N ASN A 221 12.33 16.62 13.76
CA ASN A 221 13.71 16.74 13.33
C ASN A 221 13.80 16.85 11.80
N SER A 222 14.40 17.94 11.29
CA SER A 222 14.53 18.26 9.87
C SER A 222 15.22 17.15 9.04
N GLU A 223 16.07 16.34 9.66
CA GLU A 223 16.63 15.15 9.04
C GLU A 223 15.56 14.07 8.78
N ILE A 224 14.61 13.90 9.70
CA ILE A 224 13.51 12.95 9.55
C ILE A 224 12.49 13.48 8.54
N GLU A 225 12.16 14.76 8.58
CA GLU A 225 11.32 15.38 7.54
C GLU A 225 11.90 15.21 6.15
N SER A 226 13.23 15.37 6.00
CA SER A 226 13.89 15.17 4.71
C SER A 226 13.99 13.70 4.28
N LEU A 227 14.13 12.77 5.24
CA LEU A 227 14.19 11.31 4.99
C LEU A 227 12.81 10.72 4.69
N TYR A 228 11.75 11.29 5.25
CA TYR A 228 10.38 10.75 5.16
C TYR A 228 9.43 11.61 4.33
N GLY A 229 9.96 12.63 3.61
CA GLY A 229 9.23 13.31 2.55
C GLY A 229 7.99 14.07 3.03
N ILE A 230 8.00 14.62 4.24
CA ILE A 230 7.02 15.62 4.68
C ILE A 230 7.40 16.96 4.01
N ARG A 231 7.65 16.95 2.71
CA ARG A 231 7.84 18.18 1.95
C ARG A 231 6.47 18.67 1.50
N GLU A 232 6.16 19.93 1.81
CA GLU A 232 5.18 20.66 1.00
C GLU A 232 5.76 20.73 -0.41
N PHE A 233 5.22 19.94 -1.32
CA PHE A 233 5.56 20.04 -2.74
C PHE A 233 5.03 21.37 -3.27
N PRO A 234 5.73 22.02 -4.23
CA PRO A 234 5.25 23.24 -4.81
C PRO A 234 3.84 23.03 -5.38
N LYS A 235 2.90 23.85 -4.94
CA LYS A 235 1.53 23.84 -5.48
C LYS A 235 1.60 24.10 -6.96
N LYS A 236 1.08 23.19 -7.76
CA LYS A 236 0.88 23.39 -9.20
C LYS A 236 0.06 24.67 -9.37
N THR A 237 0.53 25.58 -10.20
CA THR A 237 -0.29 26.70 -10.66
C THR A 237 -1.34 26.09 -11.58
N PHE A 238 -2.57 25.94 -11.08
CA PHE A 238 -3.66 25.30 -11.81
C PHE A 238 -3.80 25.93 -13.19
N SER A 239 -3.46 25.17 -14.21
CA SER A 239 -3.92 25.43 -15.55
C SER A 239 -5.43 25.20 -15.50
N ARG A 240 -6.23 26.24 -15.67
CA ARG A 240 -7.67 26.08 -15.93
C ARG A 240 -7.77 25.16 -17.16
N ALA A 241 -8.18 23.91 -16.97
CA ALA A 241 -8.73 23.14 -18.06
C ALA A 241 -9.84 23.99 -18.63
N GLN A 242 -9.62 24.61 -19.79
CA GLN A 242 -10.56 25.55 -20.37
C GLN A 242 -11.84 24.76 -20.63
N GLU A 243 -13.00 25.33 -20.32
CA GLU A 243 -14.31 24.70 -20.58
C GLU A 243 -14.50 24.24 -22.03
N GLU A 244 -13.65 24.72 -22.93
CA GLU A 244 -13.59 24.39 -24.36
C GLU A 244 -12.68 23.21 -24.71
N SER A 245 -11.94 22.60 -23.73
CA SER A 245 -11.02 21.51 -24.07
C SER A 245 -11.76 20.23 -24.51
N GLN A 246 -11.12 19.44 -25.38
CA GLN A 246 -11.68 18.23 -25.96
C GLN A 246 -12.07 17.21 -24.90
N ARG A 247 -13.25 16.60 -25.01
CA ARG A 247 -13.67 15.50 -24.17
C ARG A 247 -12.92 14.23 -24.55
N VAL A 248 -12.20 13.64 -23.60
CA VAL A 248 -11.42 12.42 -23.84
C VAL A 248 -12.09 11.17 -23.27
N LEU A 249 -12.84 11.29 -22.16
CA LEU A 249 -13.69 10.22 -21.66
C LEU A 249 -15.09 10.79 -21.39
N GLU A 250 -16.13 10.09 -21.86
CA GLU A 250 -17.51 10.52 -21.65
C GLU A 250 -18.39 9.30 -21.36
N TRP A 251 -18.77 9.12 -20.11
CA TRP A 251 -19.75 8.14 -19.67
C TRP A 251 -21.14 8.75 -19.77
N LYS A 252 -21.98 8.27 -20.69
CA LYS A 252 -23.36 8.72 -20.89
C LYS A 252 -24.30 7.72 -20.28
N GLN A 253 -24.76 7.99 -19.06
CA GLN A 253 -25.70 7.14 -18.31
C GLN A 253 -25.32 5.65 -18.33
N THR A 254 -24.01 5.38 -18.15
CA THR A 254 -23.51 4.01 -18.22
C THR A 254 -23.81 3.26 -16.93
N LYS A 255 -24.20 1.99 -17.10
CA LYS A 255 -24.25 1.00 -16.01
C LYS A 255 -23.40 -0.21 -16.37
N TYR A 256 -22.79 -0.79 -15.35
CA TYR A 256 -21.93 -1.96 -15.45
C TYR A 256 -22.42 -3.01 -14.45
N GLU A 257 -23.22 -3.93 -14.91
CA GLU A 257 -23.89 -4.94 -14.09
C GLU A 257 -24.40 -4.45 -12.74
N SER A 258 -24.53 -4.57 -11.73
CA SER A 258 -25.03 -3.91 -10.50
C SER A 258 -23.97 -3.09 -9.73
N ARG A 259 -22.78 -2.88 -10.32
CA ARG A 259 -21.63 -2.42 -9.51
C ARG A 259 -21.13 -1.01 -9.78
N LEU A 260 -21.46 -0.43 -10.91
CA LEU A 260 -20.96 0.90 -11.28
C LEU A 260 -21.98 1.65 -12.13
N THR A 261 -22.32 2.87 -11.74
CA THR A 261 -23.15 3.78 -12.52
C THR A 261 -22.45 5.10 -12.71
N LEU A 262 -22.28 5.55 -13.94
CA LEU A 262 -21.55 6.77 -14.26
C LEU A 262 -22.29 7.63 -15.29
N ASN A 263 -22.24 8.94 -15.03
CA ASN A 263 -22.62 9.99 -16.00
C ASN A 263 -21.62 11.13 -15.82
N LYS A 264 -20.43 10.98 -16.39
CA LYS A 264 -19.27 11.86 -16.15
C LYS A 264 -18.49 12.14 -17.41
N VAL A 265 -17.80 13.27 -17.41
CA VAL A 265 -16.95 13.72 -18.52
C VAL A 265 -15.58 14.07 -17.97
N VAL A 266 -14.54 13.65 -18.69
CA VAL A 266 -13.14 14.01 -18.48
C VAL A 266 -12.63 14.75 -19.73
N ARG A 267 -11.94 15.85 -19.53
CA ARG A 267 -11.40 16.69 -20.59
C ARG A 267 -9.89 16.44 -20.77
N ALA A 268 -9.38 16.78 -21.95
CA ALA A 268 -7.95 16.67 -22.24
C ALA A 268 -7.11 17.54 -21.28
N GLY A 269 -6.03 16.97 -20.75
CA GLY A 269 -5.13 17.61 -19.78
C GLY A 269 -5.69 17.68 -18.34
N GLU A 270 -6.91 17.17 -18.07
CA GLU A 270 -7.46 17.14 -16.70
C GLU A 270 -6.76 16.06 -15.85
N PHE A 271 -6.36 16.43 -14.63
CA PHE A 271 -5.96 15.49 -13.59
C PHE A 271 -7.11 15.30 -12.60
N ILE A 272 -7.70 14.11 -12.58
CA ILE A 272 -8.81 13.78 -11.67
C ILE A 272 -8.32 12.81 -10.59
N GLY A 273 -8.39 13.25 -9.32
CA GLY A 273 -8.20 12.39 -8.17
C GLY A 273 -9.50 11.65 -7.85
N ILE A 274 -9.46 10.32 -7.88
CA ILE A 274 -10.61 9.44 -7.58
C ILE A 274 -10.35 8.79 -6.24
N VAL A 275 -11.12 9.15 -5.23
CA VAL A 275 -10.93 8.67 -3.86
C VAL A 275 -12.19 7.97 -3.35
N GLY A 276 -12.02 7.11 -2.36
CA GLY A 276 -13.12 6.38 -1.73
C GLY A 276 -12.64 5.14 -0.99
N PRO A 277 -13.49 4.53 -0.16
CA PRO A 277 -13.15 3.34 0.62
C PRO A 277 -12.85 2.14 -0.30
N SER A 278 -12.25 1.12 0.29
CA SER A 278 -12.03 -0.15 -0.41
C SER A 278 -13.37 -0.75 -0.85
N GLY A 279 -13.43 -1.27 -2.08
CA GLY A 279 -14.68 -1.82 -2.63
C GLY A 279 -15.69 -0.78 -3.15
N SER A 280 -15.37 0.52 -3.17
CA SER A 280 -16.28 1.57 -3.68
C SER A 280 -16.44 1.58 -5.21
N GLY A 281 -15.65 0.76 -5.96
CA GLY A 281 -15.74 0.65 -7.41
C GLY A 281 -14.68 1.43 -8.19
N LYS A 282 -13.63 1.95 -7.54
CA LYS A 282 -12.55 2.75 -8.17
C LYS A 282 -11.82 2.00 -9.28
N THR A 283 -11.33 0.79 -8.98
CA THR A 283 -10.68 -0.08 -9.98
C THR A 283 -11.65 -0.44 -11.11
N THR A 284 -12.92 -0.74 -10.79
CA THR A 284 -13.95 -1.01 -11.79
C THR A 284 -14.19 0.18 -12.73
N LEU A 285 -14.08 1.42 -12.22
CA LEU A 285 -14.14 2.63 -13.03
C LEU A 285 -12.96 2.67 -14.02
N LEU A 286 -11.73 2.39 -13.56
CA LEU A 286 -10.56 2.34 -14.45
C LEU A 286 -10.68 1.21 -15.48
N ASP A 287 -11.16 0.03 -15.06
CA ASP A 287 -11.42 -1.11 -15.97
C ASP A 287 -12.43 -0.75 -17.05
N SER A 288 -13.45 0.05 -16.70
CA SER A 288 -14.41 0.57 -17.67
C SER A 288 -13.75 1.49 -18.68
N ALA A 289 -12.89 2.41 -18.20
CA ALA A 289 -12.22 3.41 -19.04
C ALA A 289 -11.26 2.80 -20.08
N ILE A 290 -10.59 1.68 -19.73
CA ILE A 290 -9.70 0.95 -20.66
C ILE A 290 -10.41 -0.13 -21.48
N GLY A 291 -11.70 -0.39 -21.17
CA GLY A 291 -12.51 -1.39 -21.87
C GLY A 291 -12.19 -2.83 -21.49
N PHE A 292 -11.82 -3.10 -20.22
CA PHE A 292 -11.81 -4.45 -19.67
C PHE A 292 -13.23 -4.93 -19.38
N ILE A 293 -14.11 -4.00 -19.01
CA ILE A 293 -15.55 -4.22 -18.88
C ILE A 293 -16.31 -3.29 -19.81
N LEU A 294 -17.40 -3.78 -20.38
CA LEU A 294 -18.27 -3.00 -21.26
C LEU A 294 -19.54 -2.60 -20.52
N PRO A 295 -20.13 -1.42 -20.80
CA PRO A 295 -21.38 -1.03 -20.19
C PRO A 295 -22.52 -1.94 -20.62
N THR A 296 -23.41 -2.30 -19.69
CA THR A 296 -24.66 -3.02 -19.94
C THR A 296 -25.77 -2.07 -20.41
N GLU A 297 -25.74 -0.84 -19.96
CA GLU A 297 -26.64 0.24 -20.39
C GLU A 297 -25.82 1.52 -20.62
N GLY A 298 -26.33 2.43 -21.46
CA GLY A 298 -25.65 3.65 -21.82
C GLY A 298 -24.47 3.43 -22.74
N GLN A 299 -23.56 4.40 -22.80
CA GLN A 299 -22.40 4.33 -23.69
C GLN A 299 -21.20 5.07 -23.14
N LEU A 300 -20.00 4.53 -23.34
CA LEU A 300 -18.75 5.19 -23.10
C LEU A 300 -18.10 5.62 -24.41
N LEU A 301 -17.72 6.88 -24.51
CA LEU A 301 -16.87 7.39 -25.59
C LEU A 301 -15.47 7.61 -25.04
N VAL A 302 -14.47 7.16 -25.79
CA VAL A 302 -13.05 7.38 -25.52
C VAL A 302 -12.45 8.12 -26.71
N CYS A 303 -11.98 9.34 -26.48
CA CYS A 303 -11.47 10.25 -27.52
C CYS A 303 -12.45 10.34 -28.71
N GLY A 304 -13.74 10.56 -28.40
CA GLY A 304 -14.83 10.70 -29.36
C GLY A 304 -15.28 9.39 -30.05
N LYS A 305 -14.70 8.23 -29.74
CA LYS A 305 -15.09 6.93 -30.31
C LYS A 305 -15.84 6.10 -29.28
N HIS A 306 -16.93 5.47 -29.73
CA HIS A 306 -17.67 4.52 -28.89
C HIS A 306 -16.80 3.35 -28.48
N LEU A 307 -16.84 3.01 -27.20
CA LEU A 307 -16.26 1.78 -26.68
C LEU A 307 -17.14 0.60 -27.14
N SER A 308 -16.63 -0.17 -28.09
CA SER A 308 -17.23 -1.39 -28.60
C SER A 308 -16.16 -2.48 -28.73
N LYS A 309 -16.56 -3.72 -28.88
CA LYS A 309 -15.61 -4.84 -29.05
C LYS A 309 -14.61 -4.58 -30.19
N ASP A 310 -15.07 -3.99 -31.28
CA ASP A 310 -14.22 -3.68 -32.44
C ASP A 310 -13.32 -2.45 -32.22
N GLY A 311 -13.72 -1.54 -31.34
CA GLY A 311 -12.97 -0.31 -30.99
C GLY A 311 -11.89 -0.49 -29.93
N LEU A 312 -11.86 -1.61 -29.20
CA LEU A 312 -10.96 -1.85 -28.06
C LEU A 312 -9.49 -1.63 -28.37
N LYS A 313 -9.02 -2.07 -29.54
CA LYS A 313 -7.61 -1.89 -29.95
C LYS A 313 -7.24 -0.40 -30.05
N THR A 314 -8.13 0.42 -30.57
CA THR A 314 -7.92 1.87 -30.69
C THR A 314 -7.97 2.54 -29.31
N VAL A 315 -8.92 2.17 -28.47
CA VAL A 315 -9.05 2.68 -27.11
C VAL A 315 -7.78 2.36 -26.30
N ARG A 316 -7.35 1.11 -26.29
CA ARG A 316 -6.15 0.67 -25.57
C ARG A 316 -4.83 1.28 -26.09
N ARG A 317 -4.81 1.84 -27.30
CA ARG A 317 -3.68 2.62 -27.78
C ARG A 317 -3.65 4.02 -27.17
N LYS A 318 -4.82 4.61 -26.95
CA LYS A 318 -5.00 5.98 -26.43
C LYS A 318 -5.03 6.04 -24.91
N THR A 319 -5.41 4.95 -24.27
CA THR A 319 -5.47 4.82 -22.81
C THR A 319 -4.44 3.79 -22.33
N ARG A 320 -3.81 4.06 -21.18
CA ARG A 320 -2.94 3.12 -20.50
C ARG A 320 -3.31 3.04 -19.04
N LEU A 321 -3.23 1.85 -18.49
CA LEU A 321 -3.50 1.56 -17.09
C LEU A 321 -2.24 1.04 -16.42
N VAL A 322 -1.89 1.64 -15.29
CA VAL A 322 -0.89 1.15 -14.35
C VAL A 322 -1.64 0.62 -13.13
N LEU A 323 -1.51 -0.69 -12.90
CA LEU A 323 -2.18 -1.39 -11.81
C LEU A 323 -1.44 -1.21 -10.48
N GLN A 324 -2.15 -1.47 -9.38
CA GLN A 324 -1.70 -1.31 -8.01
C GLN A 324 -0.36 -2.02 -7.70
N GLU A 325 -0.18 -3.26 -8.15
CA GLU A 325 1.01 -4.07 -7.89
C GLU A 325 1.80 -4.30 -9.20
N ALA A 326 2.68 -3.36 -9.54
CA ALA A 326 3.49 -3.45 -10.76
C ALA A 326 4.25 -4.78 -10.89
N GLY A 327 4.69 -5.36 -9.76
CA GLY A 327 5.43 -6.62 -9.76
C GLY A 327 4.65 -7.85 -10.21
N GLU A 328 3.33 -7.82 -10.22
CA GLU A 328 2.50 -8.97 -10.59
C GLU A 328 2.30 -9.12 -12.11
N TYR A 329 2.52 -8.06 -12.89
CA TYR A 329 2.23 -8.07 -14.33
C TYR A 329 3.44 -7.71 -15.23
N LEU A 330 4.59 -7.42 -14.66
CA LEU A 330 5.84 -7.26 -15.43
C LEU A 330 6.39 -8.65 -15.78
N ILE A 331 6.42 -8.97 -17.06
CA ILE A 331 6.75 -10.32 -17.57
C ILE A 331 8.00 -10.35 -18.45
N GLY A 332 8.59 -9.20 -18.73
CA GLY A 332 9.78 -9.07 -19.56
C GLY A 332 11.01 -9.77 -18.97
N ARG A 333 11.87 -10.33 -19.83
CA ARG A 333 13.13 -10.96 -19.38
C ARG A 333 14.11 -9.95 -18.77
N SER A 334 13.98 -8.67 -19.12
CA SER A 334 14.68 -7.54 -18.54
C SER A 334 13.77 -6.31 -18.57
N VAL A 335 14.12 -5.29 -17.80
CA VAL A 335 13.42 -3.99 -17.80
C VAL A 335 13.35 -3.41 -19.23
N TYR A 336 14.46 -3.47 -19.98
CA TYR A 336 14.49 -3.04 -21.37
C TYR A 336 13.46 -3.78 -22.23
N HIS A 337 13.40 -5.10 -22.10
CA HIS A 337 12.42 -5.92 -22.81
C HIS A 337 10.99 -5.62 -22.38
N GLU A 338 10.73 -5.38 -21.10
CA GLU A 338 9.42 -5.02 -20.60
C GLU A 338 8.89 -3.73 -21.22
N VAL A 339 9.72 -2.67 -21.14
CA VAL A 339 9.30 -1.34 -21.61
C VAL A 339 9.15 -1.30 -23.14
N PHE A 340 10.01 -1.98 -23.88
CA PHE A 340 10.01 -1.95 -25.35
C PHE A 340 9.42 -3.20 -26.00
N TYR A 341 8.64 -3.97 -25.24
CA TYR A 341 7.95 -5.16 -25.75
C TYR A 341 7.04 -4.82 -26.95
N GLY A 342 7.16 -5.59 -28.00
CA GLY A 342 6.36 -5.42 -29.24
C GLY A 342 6.88 -4.39 -30.22
N ASP A 343 8.01 -3.72 -29.96
CA ASP A 343 8.69 -2.90 -30.95
C ASP A 343 9.42 -3.82 -31.94
N GLN A 344 8.85 -3.98 -33.13
CA GLN A 344 9.43 -4.79 -34.21
C GLN A 344 10.50 -4.02 -35.02
N GLY A 345 11.22 -3.10 -34.35
CA GLY A 345 12.31 -2.35 -34.95
C GLY A 345 13.65 -3.11 -34.93
N ARG A 346 14.51 -2.88 -35.93
CA ARG A 346 15.92 -3.29 -35.85
C ARG A 346 16.57 -2.48 -34.73
N ASP A 347 17.20 -3.16 -33.78
CA ASP A 347 17.89 -2.54 -32.63
C ASP A 347 19.21 -1.90 -33.14
N LEU A 348 19.08 -0.80 -33.87
CA LEU A 348 20.20 0.01 -34.29
C LEU A 348 20.81 0.69 -33.06
N LEU A 349 22.12 0.87 -33.03
CA LEU A 349 22.85 1.43 -31.88
C LEU A 349 22.29 2.78 -31.44
N ALA A 350 21.90 3.64 -32.38
CA ALA A 350 21.26 4.93 -32.12
C ALA A 350 19.86 4.79 -31.49
N GLU A 351 19.09 3.77 -31.87
CA GLU A 351 17.77 3.49 -31.32
C GLU A 351 17.88 2.97 -29.90
N ARG A 352 18.86 2.11 -29.61
CA ARG A 352 19.17 1.63 -28.26
C ARG A 352 19.60 2.78 -27.33
N GLN A 353 20.41 3.71 -27.79
CA GLN A 353 20.80 4.89 -27.02
C GLN A 353 19.58 5.78 -26.68
N ALA A 354 18.70 6.04 -27.65
CA ALA A 354 17.47 6.81 -27.44
C ALA A 354 16.54 6.10 -26.43
N ARG A 355 16.42 4.78 -26.48
CA ARG A 355 15.64 3.99 -25.54
C ARG A 355 16.22 4.01 -24.13
N LEU A 356 17.56 3.93 -24.00
CA LEU A 356 18.21 4.06 -22.70
C LEU A 356 18.03 5.48 -22.12
N ALA A 357 18.15 6.53 -22.94
CA ALA A 357 17.88 7.89 -22.52
C ALA A 357 16.42 8.09 -22.06
N PHE A 358 15.46 7.43 -22.74
CA PHE A 358 14.06 7.40 -22.29
C PHE A 358 13.93 6.77 -20.88
N LEU A 359 14.58 5.62 -20.65
CA LEU A 359 14.57 4.95 -19.34
C LEU A 359 15.24 5.81 -18.25
N GLU A 360 16.32 6.52 -18.58
CA GLU A 360 16.98 7.46 -17.66
C GLU A 360 16.05 8.59 -17.22
N GLY A 361 15.15 9.05 -18.09
CA GLY A 361 14.10 10.00 -17.74
C GLY A 361 13.15 9.51 -16.64
N PHE A 362 13.05 8.19 -16.45
CA PHE A 362 12.32 7.55 -15.34
C PHE A 362 13.23 7.18 -14.15
N GLY A 363 14.51 7.60 -14.18
CA GLY A 363 15.49 7.23 -13.16
C GLY A 363 15.88 5.74 -13.21
N ILE A 364 15.73 5.12 -14.39
CA ILE A 364 16.13 3.72 -14.65
C ILE A 364 17.48 3.76 -15.37
N SER A 365 18.56 3.44 -14.65
CA SER A 365 19.92 3.42 -15.22
C SER A 365 20.10 2.32 -16.27
N ALA A 366 21.10 2.47 -17.15
CA ALA A 366 21.45 1.46 -18.14
C ALA A 366 21.74 0.08 -17.51
N ARG A 367 22.29 0.05 -16.29
CA ARG A 367 22.48 -1.20 -15.55
C ARG A 367 21.17 -1.84 -15.17
N LEU A 368 20.21 -1.07 -14.62
CA LEU A 368 18.88 -1.58 -14.26
C LEU A 368 18.09 -2.03 -15.48
N ALA A 369 18.34 -1.43 -16.66
CA ALA A 369 17.67 -1.83 -17.89
C ALA A 369 17.91 -3.30 -18.29
N GLU A 370 19.04 -3.87 -17.90
CA GLU A 370 19.39 -5.27 -18.19
C GLU A 370 18.93 -6.24 -17.08
N GLU A 371 18.49 -5.74 -15.93
CA GLU A 371 18.03 -6.59 -14.82
C GLU A 371 16.62 -7.15 -15.09
N ALA A 372 16.34 -8.33 -14.52
CA ALA A 372 15.00 -8.91 -14.55
C ALA A 372 14.07 -8.15 -13.59
N PRO A 373 12.79 -7.87 -13.99
CA PRO A 373 11.86 -7.11 -13.14
C PRO A 373 11.66 -7.67 -11.72
N GLU A 374 11.79 -8.98 -11.53
CA GLU A 374 11.64 -9.63 -10.23
C GLU A 374 12.74 -9.23 -9.23
N ARG A 375 13.89 -8.77 -9.70
CA ARG A 375 15.03 -8.37 -8.87
C ARG A 375 14.95 -6.92 -8.40
N LEU A 376 14.03 -6.15 -8.98
CA LEU A 376 13.85 -4.75 -8.68
C LEU A 376 13.12 -4.54 -7.34
N SER A 377 13.41 -3.42 -6.68
CA SER A 377 12.60 -2.92 -5.56
C SER A 377 11.18 -2.54 -6.03
N GLY A 378 10.23 -2.41 -5.09
CA GLY A 378 8.87 -1.99 -5.41
C GLY A 378 8.80 -0.65 -6.17
N GLY A 379 9.59 0.34 -5.73
CA GLY A 379 9.67 1.64 -6.39
C GLY A 379 10.27 1.58 -7.79
N GLU A 380 11.31 0.77 -8.00
CA GLU A 380 11.89 0.56 -9.34
C GLU A 380 10.90 -0.13 -10.28
N ARG A 381 10.19 -1.18 -9.81
CA ARG A 381 9.13 -1.83 -10.59
C ARG A 381 8.03 -0.86 -10.99
N GLN A 382 7.62 0.03 -10.08
CA GLN A 382 6.61 1.03 -10.38
C GLN A 382 7.08 2.03 -11.45
N LYS A 383 8.35 2.46 -11.40
CA LYS A 383 8.95 3.30 -12.46
C LYS A 383 8.97 2.58 -13.81
N VAL A 384 9.27 1.29 -13.83
CA VAL A 384 9.25 0.47 -15.06
C VAL A 384 7.83 0.39 -15.63
N ALA A 385 6.83 0.17 -14.80
CA ALA A 385 5.43 0.13 -15.23
C ALA A 385 4.96 1.48 -15.81
N LEU A 386 5.35 2.60 -15.18
CA LEU A 386 5.07 3.94 -15.69
C LEU A 386 5.79 4.20 -17.02
N ALA A 387 7.06 3.82 -17.15
CA ALA A 387 7.82 3.94 -18.39
C ALA A 387 7.16 3.12 -19.52
N ALA A 388 6.76 1.88 -19.24
CA ALA A 388 6.07 1.01 -20.21
C ALA A 388 4.72 1.60 -20.66
N ALA A 389 3.96 2.19 -19.73
CA ALA A 389 2.69 2.83 -20.03
C ALA A 389 2.87 4.09 -20.90
N LEU A 390 3.85 4.94 -20.57
CA LEU A 390 4.07 6.23 -21.23
C LEU A 390 4.86 6.15 -22.53
N ARG A 391 5.56 5.05 -22.78
CA ARG A 391 6.30 4.84 -24.05
C ARG A 391 5.47 5.11 -25.30
N THR A 392 4.18 4.78 -25.25
CA THR A 392 3.27 4.92 -26.41
C THR A 392 2.57 6.27 -26.47
N LEU A 393 2.93 7.24 -25.63
CA LEU A 393 2.34 8.57 -25.53
C LEU A 393 0.79 8.50 -25.51
N PRO A 394 0.18 7.92 -24.48
CA PRO A 394 -1.27 7.82 -24.38
C PRO A 394 -1.91 9.20 -24.22
N GLU A 395 -3.16 9.35 -24.65
CA GLU A 395 -3.97 10.55 -24.38
C GLU A 395 -4.52 10.55 -22.94
N VAL A 396 -4.70 9.37 -22.36
CA VAL A 396 -5.21 9.16 -20.98
C VAL A 396 -4.38 8.13 -20.25
N LEU A 397 -3.90 8.48 -19.07
CA LEU A 397 -3.21 7.60 -18.14
C LEU A 397 -4.11 7.31 -16.94
N LEU A 398 -4.32 6.04 -16.68
CA LEU A 398 -5.09 5.53 -15.57
C LEU A 398 -4.12 4.96 -14.53
N LEU A 399 -4.17 5.44 -13.30
CA LEU A 399 -3.28 5.04 -12.22
C LEU A 399 -4.11 4.45 -11.07
N ASP A 400 -3.93 3.18 -10.78
CA ASP A 400 -4.60 2.51 -9.67
C ASP A 400 -3.66 2.36 -8.48
N GLU A 401 -3.82 3.20 -7.48
CA GLU A 401 -3.01 3.26 -6.25
C GLU A 401 -1.48 3.18 -6.49
N PRO A 402 -0.90 4.01 -7.37
CA PRO A 402 0.46 3.84 -7.87
C PRO A 402 1.55 4.03 -6.82
N LEU A 403 1.22 4.57 -5.64
CA LEU A 403 2.17 4.82 -4.55
C LEU A 403 2.01 3.83 -3.39
N LEU A 404 1.06 2.90 -3.47
CA LEU A 404 0.80 1.97 -2.38
C LEU A 404 2.00 1.03 -2.14
N GLY A 405 2.36 0.85 -0.86
CA GLY A 405 3.48 -0.02 -0.47
C GLY A 405 4.88 0.50 -0.84
N LEU A 406 4.98 1.73 -1.32
CA LEU A 406 6.27 2.36 -1.63
C LEU A 406 6.82 3.13 -0.42
N ASP A 407 8.15 3.10 -0.28
CA ASP A 407 8.84 3.97 0.67
C ASP A 407 8.76 5.44 0.25
N THR A 408 9.08 6.32 1.18
CA THR A 408 8.97 7.76 1.01
C THR A 408 9.83 8.30 -0.13
N MET A 409 11.06 7.78 -0.31
CA MET A 409 11.94 8.22 -1.40
C MET A 409 11.41 7.81 -2.76
N SER A 410 10.91 6.58 -2.88
CA SER A 410 10.25 6.07 -4.09
C SER A 410 8.97 6.85 -4.38
N ARG A 411 8.13 7.12 -3.36
CA ARG A 411 6.94 7.96 -3.48
C ARG A 411 7.28 9.35 -4.00
N ALA A 412 8.22 10.05 -3.36
CA ALA A 412 8.65 11.40 -3.75
C ALA A 412 9.16 11.43 -5.19
N SER A 413 9.96 10.43 -5.59
CA SER A 413 10.48 10.32 -6.95
C SER A 413 9.35 10.16 -7.98
N ILE A 414 8.38 9.28 -7.73
CA ILE A 414 7.24 9.05 -8.63
C ILE A 414 6.31 10.26 -8.66
N GLN A 415 6.05 10.90 -7.53
CA GLN A 415 5.26 12.12 -7.45
C GLN A 415 5.89 13.26 -8.26
N THR A 416 7.20 13.43 -8.17
CA THR A 416 7.94 14.40 -8.99
C THR A 416 7.79 14.11 -10.49
N MET A 417 7.82 12.83 -10.88
CA MET A 417 7.60 12.43 -12.28
C MET A 417 6.17 12.75 -12.73
N ILE A 418 5.16 12.39 -11.93
CA ILE A 418 3.74 12.65 -12.23
C ILE A 418 3.49 14.17 -12.34
N SER A 419 4.11 14.98 -11.49
CA SER A 419 3.97 16.44 -11.52
C SER A 419 4.52 17.10 -12.78
N ALA A 420 5.40 16.42 -13.50
CA ALA A 420 5.99 16.93 -14.75
C ALA A 420 5.13 16.65 -16.00
N TRP A 421 4.02 15.91 -15.87
CA TRP A 421 3.14 15.55 -17.01
C TRP A 421 1.95 16.50 -17.12
N ASP A 422 2.22 17.76 -17.49
CA ASP A 422 1.21 18.83 -17.48
C ASP A 422 0.11 18.67 -18.55
N ASP A 423 0.43 18.09 -19.69
CA ASP A 423 -0.51 17.96 -20.83
C ASP A 423 -1.23 16.58 -20.87
N LEU A 424 -0.89 15.68 -19.95
CA LEU A 424 -1.45 14.34 -19.93
C LEU A 424 -2.75 14.32 -19.13
N THR A 425 -3.79 13.71 -19.69
CA THR A 425 -5.01 13.45 -18.93
C THR A 425 -4.78 12.29 -17.98
N ILE A 426 -5.01 12.50 -16.68
CA ILE A 426 -4.72 11.51 -15.64
C ILE A 426 -5.97 11.24 -14.79
N LEU A 427 -6.34 9.96 -14.66
CA LEU A 427 -7.26 9.50 -13.63
C LEU A 427 -6.44 8.74 -12.59
N TYR A 428 -6.37 9.29 -11.40
CA TYR A 428 -5.56 8.77 -10.30
C TYR A 428 -6.46 8.25 -9.19
N VAL A 429 -6.48 6.95 -9.00
CA VAL A 429 -7.22 6.28 -7.93
C VAL A 429 -6.33 6.14 -6.70
N THR A 430 -6.85 6.55 -5.54
CA THR A 430 -6.21 6.33 -4.24
C THR A 430 -7.24 6.31 -3.10
N HIS A 431 -6.84 5.80 -1.95
CA HIS A 431 -7.59 5.93 -0.69
C HIS A 431 -7.02 7.05 0.21
N ASP A 432 -5.93 7.71 -0.21
CA ASP A 432 -5.25 8.80 0.51
C ASP A 432 -5.36 10.10 -0.31
N LEU A 433 -6.20 11.01 0.16
CA LEU A 433 -6.44 12.30 -0.51
C LEU A 433 -5.15 13.13 -0.62
N ARG A 434 -4.23 12.98 0.34
CA ARG A 434 -2.96 13.73 0.37
C ARG A 434 -2.10 13.47 -0.88
N GLU A 435 -2.24 12.31 -1.51
CA GLU A 435 -1.48 11.95 -2.72
C GLU A 435 -1.87 12.78 -3.95
N VAL A 436 -3.11 13.27 -4.01
CA VAL A 436 -3.66 13.96 -5.19
C VAL A 436 -3.93 15.45 -4.98
N LEU A 437 -3.97 15.93 -3.72
CA LEU A 437 -4.29 17.34 -3.41
C LEU A 437 -3.41 18.36 -4.12
N GLN A 438 -2.19 17.98 -4.50
CA GLN A 438 -1.21 18.89 -5.11
C GLN A 438 -1.26 18.89 -6.63
N TYR A 439 -1.88 17.88 -7.25
CA TYR A 439 -1.87 17.65 -8.69
C TYR A 439 -3.24 17.70 -9.32
N ALA A 440 -4.27 17.31 -8.57
CA ALA A 440 -5.62 17.18 -9.11
C ALA A 440 -6.25 18.54 -9.43
N ASP A 441 -6.93 18.63 -10.55
CA ASP A 441 -7.83 19.72 -10.90
C ASP A 441 -9.21 19.52 -10.29
N ARG A 442 -9.65 18.24 -10.23
CA ARG A 442 -10.94 17.80 -9.68
C ARG A 442 -10.79 16.56 -8.82
N LEU A 443 -11.70 16.42 -7.89
CA LEU A 443 -11.82 15.25 -7.01
C LEU A 443 -13.16 14.56 -7.22
N TRP A 444 -13.13 13.25 -7.38
CA TRP A 444 -14.31 12.39 -7.36
C TRP A 444 -14.27 11.51 -6.12
N LEU A 445 -15.31 11.62 -5.29
CA LEU A 445 -15.53 10.69 -4.19
C LEU A 445 -16.44 9.57 -4.65
N MET A 446 -15.97 8.34 -4.54
CA MET A 446 -16.74 7.15 -4.91
C MET A 446 -17.26 6.38 -3.70
N GLU A 447 -18.54 6.04 -3.74
CA GLU A 447 -19.19 5.13 -2.79
C GLU A 447 -20.16 4.20 -3.54
N ASN A 448 -20.12 2.91 -3.20
CA ASN A 448 -21.06 1.91 -3.71
C ASN A 448 -21.27 1.98 -5.23
N GLY A 449 -20.21 2.14 -6.00
CA GLY A 449 -20.24 2.19 -7.46
C GLY A 449 -20.76 3.50 -8.07
N ASN A 450 -20.88 4.58 -7.27
CA ASN A 450 -21.32 5.88 -7.73
C ASN A 450 -20.30 6.97 -7.38
N VAL A 451 -20.19 8.00 -8.20
CA VAL A 451 -19.48 9.24 -7.86
C VAL A 451 -20.46 10.12 -7.08
N VAL A 452 -20.33 10.12 -5.75
CA VAL A 452 -21.24 10.84 -4.83
C VAL A 452 -20.85 12.31 -4.67
N LEU A 453 -19.60 12.67 -4.93
CA LEU A 453 -19.11 14.04 -4.95
C LEU A 453 -18.17 14.22 -6.15
N ASP A 454 -18.31 15.36 -6.82
CA ASP A 454 -17.46 15.80 -7.91
C ASP A 454 -17.21 17.29 -7.71
N CYS A 455 -16.03 17.66 -7.25
CA CYS A 455 -15.71 19.04 -6.91
C CYS A 455 -14.34 19.46 -7.45
N SER A 456 -14.15 20.74 -7.65
CA SER A 456 -12.84 21.33 -7.90
C SER A 456 -11.94 21.14 -6.69
N ILE A 457 -10.65 20.95 -6.93
CA ILE A 457 -9.66 20.87 -5.86
C ILE A 457 -9.69 22.11 -4.95
N GLN A 458 -10.11 23.26 -5.44
CA GLN A 458 -10.18 24.49 -4.63
C GLN A 458 -11.24 24.40 -3.53
N CYS A 459 -12.30 23.61 -3.74
CA CYS A 459 -13.44 23.46 -2.82
C CYS A 459 -13.32 22.22 -1.91
N TRP A 460 -12.23 21.44 -2.00
CA TRP A 460 -12.13 20.18 -1.25
C TRP A 460 -12.26 20.35 0.27
N LYS A 461 -11.80 21.48 0.81
CA LYS A 461 -11.87 21.76 2.25
C LYS A 461 -13.30 21.90 2.76
N GLU A 462 -14.22 22.40 1.92
CA GLU A 462 -15.64 22.52 2.23
C GLU A 462 -16.31 21.15 2.39
N HIS A 463 -15.72 20.12 1.76
CA HIS A 463 -16.19 18.74 1.77
C HIS A 463 -15.33 17.80 2.61
N GLN A 464 -14.36 18.32 3.39
CA GLN A 464 -13.38 17.50 4.12
C GLN A 464 -14.04 16.46 5.04
N GLU A 465 -15.12 16.83 5.71
CA GLU A 465 -15.85 15.92 6.59
C GLU A 465 -16.52 14.78 5.81
N GLN A 466 -17.04 15.07 4.60
CA GLN A 466 -17.61 14.04 3.73
C GLN A 466 -16.54 13.02 3.31
N PHE A 467 -15.33 13.46 2.96
CA PHE A 467 -14.21 12.54 2.66
C PHE A 467 -13.87 11.66 3.88
N ARG A 468 -13.78 12.24 5.07
CA ARG A 468 -13.49 11.49 6.31
C ARG A 468 -14.56 10.46 6.63
N VAL A 469 -15.83 10.84 6.60
CA VAL A 469 -16.98 9.95 6.87
C VAL A 469 -16.98 8.80 5.86
N SER A 470 -16.59 9.03 4.62
CA SER A 470 -16.45 8.01 3.59
C SER A 470 -15.23 7.09 3.79
N GLY A 471 -14.37 7.35 4.76
CA GLY A 471 -13.20 6.53 5.05
C GLY A 471 -11.99 6.83 4.17
N VAL A 472 -11.94 8.04 3.60
CA VAL A 472 -10.76 8.56 2.87
C VAL A 472 -9.80 9.19 3.88
N ARG A 473 -8.49 8.95 3.72
CA ARG A 473 -7.46 9.65 4.51
C ARG A 473 -7.33 11.08 3.99
N CYS A 474 -7.39 12.06 4.90
CA CYS A 474 -7.34 13.49 4.58
C CYS A 474 -6.19 14.17 5.30
#